data_cdc5310697824caedec9ce313b669437
#
_entry.id   cdc5310697824caedec9ce313b669437
#
_cell.length_a   1.000
_cell.length_b   1.000
_cell.length_c   1.000
_cell.angle_alpha   90.00
_cell.angle_beta   90.00
_cell.angle_gamma   90.00
#
_symmetry.space_group_name_H-M   'P 1'
#
loop_
_entity.id
_entity.type
_entity.pdbx_description
1 polymer ?
#
loop_
_entity_poly.entity_id
_entity_poly.type
_entity_poly.pdbx_seq_one_letter_code
_entity_poly.pdbx_strand_id
1 'polypeptide(L)'
;MVYDCFCFFNELDLLEIRLNTLDKVVDKFILVESQLTHSGHPKPLHYANNKERFSKFSQRIIHIIVNDFPEFKNITHNKMSWIRENWQRNAIFRGIPKTAKDEDYIIISDLDEIPFRQKQLE
;
A
#
# COMPACT_ATOMS: atom_id res chain seq x y z
N MET A 1 15.75 9.67 1.93
CA MET A 1 15.12 8.44 1.40
C MET A 1 13.68 8.73 1.02
N VAL A 2 13.19 8.11 -0.02
CA VAL A 2 11.82 8.29 -0.50
C VAL A 2 11.05 6.99 -0.32
N TYR A 3 9.92 7.08 0.40
CA TYR A 3 9.00 5.96 0.63
C TYR A 3 7.73 6.19 -0.17
N ASP A 4 7.31 5.21 -0.95
CA ASP A 4 6.04 5.25 -1.69
C ASP A 4 5.07 4.26 -1.04
N CYS A 5 3.97 4.75 -0.49
CA CYS A 5 3.05 3.98 0.34
C CYS A 5 1.67 3.91 -0.31
N PHE A 6 1.14 2.72 -0.43
CA PHE A 6 -0.18 2.53 -1.04
C PHE A 6 -0.85 1.25 -0.55
N CYS A 7 -2.17 1.26 -0.62
CA CYS A 7 -2.97 0.07 -0.38
C CYS A 7 -3.17 -0.67 -1.71
N PHE A 8 -3.07 -1.97 -1.67
CA PHE A 8 -3.18 -2.83 -2.85
C PHE A 8 -4.36 -3.78 -2.69
N PHE A 9 -5.16 -3.93 -3.75
CA PHE A 9 -6.29 -4.85 -3.75
C PHE A 9 -6.00 -6.04 -4.67
N ASN A 10 -6.14 -5.86 -6.00
CA ASN A 10 -5.95 -6.96 -6.96
C ASN A 10 -5.35 -6.51 -8.29
N GLU A 11 -5.00 -5.24 -8.43
CA GLU A 11 -4.61 -4.66 -9.71
C GLU A 11 -3.13 -4.90 -10.00
N LEU A 12 -2.77 -6.13 -10.36
CA LEU A 12 -1.38 -6.53 -10.57
C LEU A 12 -0.69 -5.75 -11.69
N ASP A 13 -1.40 -5.49 -12.79
CA ASP A 13 -0.84 -4.74 -13.91
C ASP A 13 -0.56 -3.29 -13.53
N LEU A 14 -1.47 -2.69 -12.77
CA LEU A 14 -1.30 -1.33 -12.30
C LEU A 14 -0.15 -1.22 -11.30
N LEU A 15 0.00 -2.23 -10.44
CA LEU A 15 1.14 -2.30 -9.53
C LEU A 15 2.46 -2.33 -10.31
N GLU A 16 2.53 -3.13 -11.36
CA GLU A 16 3.73 -3.20 -12.19
C GLU A 16 4.05 -1.85 -12.82
N ILE A 17 3.04 -1.14 -13.33
CA ILE A 17 3.21 0.19 -13.89
C ILE A 17 3.75 1.15 -12.83
N ARG A 18 3.17 1.14 -11.63
CA ARG A 18 3.60 2.03 -10.55
C ARG A 18 5.04 1.79 -10.14
N LEU A 19 5.41 0.54 -9.92
CA LEU A 19 6.76 0.18 -9.52
C LEU A 19 7.80 0.60 -10.57
N ASN A 20 7.50 0.35 -11.84
CA ASN A 20 8.41 0.71 -12.92
C ASN A 20 8.49 2.22 -13.13
N THR A 21 7.37 2.93 -13.02
CA THR A 21 7.33 4.37 -13.18
C THR A 21 8.17 5.08 -12.11
N LEU A 22 8.13 4.58 -10.88
CA LEU A 22 8.77 5.21 -9.73
C LEU A 22 10.12 4.58 -9.37
N ASP A 23 10.59 3.63 -10.16
CA ASP A 23 11.78 2.83 -9.86
C ASP A 23 13.01 3.67 -9.52
N LYS A 24 13.26 4.75 -10.26
CA LYS A 24 14.45 5.58 -10.07
C LYS A 24 14.32 6.64 -8.98
N VAL A 25 13.11 6.88 -8.51
CA VAL A 25 12.82 7.96 -7.55
C VAL A 25 12.63 7.42 -6.15
N VAL A 26 12.03 6.25 -6.01
CA VAL A 26 11.63 5.67 -4.74
C VAL A 26 12.68 4.69 -4.24
N ASP A 27 13.00 4.80 -2.98
CA ASP A 27 13.93 3.86 -2.33
C ASP A 27 13.22 2.62 -1.79
N LYS A 28 12.06 2.81 -1.17
CA LYS A 28 11.26 1.73 -0.60
C LYS A 28 9.78 1.93 -0.93
N PHE A 29 9.12 0.82 -1.28
CA PHE A 29 7.68 0.79 -1.49
C PHE A 29 7.03 0.11 -0.29
N ILE A 30 6.02 0.74 0.28
CA ILE A 30 5.23 0.13 1.36
C ILE A 30 3.89 -0.28 0.76
N LEU A 31 3.71 -1.57 0.57
CA LEU A 31 2.53 -2.17 -0.02
C LEU A 31 1.69 -2.80 1.08
N VAL A 32 0.47 -2.31 1.24
CA VAL A 32 -0.47 -2.81 2.25
C VAL A 32 -1.57 -3.58 1.56
N GLU A 33 -1.73 -4.85 1.90
CA GLU A 33 -2.88 -5.63 1.45
C GLU A 33 -3.57 -6.30 2.63
N SER A 34 -4.85 -6.55 2.47
CA SER A 34 -5.65 -7.11 3.55
C SER A 34 -6.28 -8.45 3.17
N GLN A 35 -6.63 -9.22 4.18
CA GLN A 35 -7.34 -10.48 4.01
C GLN A 35 -8.84 -10.31 3.84
N LEU A 36 -9.34 -9.08 3.99
CA LEU A 36 -10.75 -8.77 3.82
C LEU A 36 -10.93 -7.63 2.83
N THR A 37 -12.04 -7.67 2.10
CA THR A 37 -12.50 -6.50 1.36
C THR A 37 -13.03 -5.47 2.36
N HIS A 38 -13.26 -4.22 1.91
CA HIS A 38 -13.85 -3.21 2.78
C HIS A 38 -15.25 -3.60 3.24
N SER A 39 -15.96 -4.40 2.46
CA SER A 39 -17.27 -4.92 2.85
C SER A 39 -17.19 -6.14 3.77
N GLY A 40 -16.00 -6.61 4.11
CA GLY A 40 -15.81 -7.65 5.10
C GLY A 40 -15.80 -9.07 4.55
N HIS A 41 -15.69 -9.24 3.24
CA HIS A 41 -15.58 -10.55 2.62
C HIS A 41 -14.12 -11.00 2.53
N PRO A 42 -13.82 -12.29 2.74
CA PRO A 42 -12.48 -12.80 2.56
C PRO A 42 -11.97 -12.56 1.14
N LYS A 43 -10.70 -12.23 1.02
CA LYS A 43 -10.05 -12.08 -0.27
C LYS A 43 -8.65 -12.67 -0.24
N PRO A 44 -8.15 -13.19 -1.37
CA PRO A 44 -6.77 -13.65 -1.47
C PRO A 44 -5.79 -12.49 -1.30
N LEU A 45 -4.59 -12.82 -0.87
CA LEU A 45 -3.48 -11.88 -0.85
C LEU A 45 -2.80 -11.90 -2.22
N HIS A 46 -3.27 -11.06 -3.12
CA HIS A 46 -2.85 -11.10 -4.53
C HIS A 46 -1.37 -10.79 -4.72
N TYR A 47 -0.80 -9.86 -3.96
CA TYR A 47 0.63 -9.62 -4.05
C TYR A 47 1.41 -10.82 -3.50
N ALA A 48 1.04 -11.32 -2.33
CA ALA A 48 1.72 -12.48 -1.73
C ALA A 48 1.74 -13.68 -2.68
N ASN A 49 0.63 -13.90 -3.38
CA ASN A 49 0.49 -15.02 -4.31
C ASN A 49 1.22 -14.80 -5.65
N ASN A 50 1.68 -13.59 -5.92
CA ASN A 50 2.32 -13.22 -7.19
C ASN A 50 3.67 -12.55 -7.00
N LYS A 51 4.35 -12.80 -5.89
CA LYS A 51 5.64 -12.16 -5.57
C LYS A 51 6.69 -12.35 -6.65
N GLU A 52 6.70 -13.49 -7.32
CA GLU A 52 7.70 -13.78 -8.35
C GLU A 52 7.64 -12.79 -9.51
N ARG A 53 6.45 -12.35 -9.86
CA ARG A 53 6.25 -11.35 -10.91
C ARG A 53 6.97 -10.04 -10.60
N PHE A 54 7.14 -9.74 -9.32
CA PHE A 54 7.73 -8.48 -8.84
C PHE A 54 9.10 -8.67 -8.20
N SER A 55 9.78 -9.77 -8.52
CA SER A 55 11.07 -10.12 -7.93
C SER A 55 12.12 -9.03 -8.09
N LYS A 56 12.07 -8.28 -9.19
CA LYS A 56 12.97 -7.15 -9.43
C LYS A 56 12.92 -6.11 -8.30
N PHE A 57 11.76 -5.97 -7.66
CA PHE A 57 11.53 -4.97 -6.63
C PHE A 57 11.46 -5.56 -5.21
N SER A 58 11.60 -6.87 -5.07
CA SER A 58 11.26 -7.58 -3.83
C SER A 58 12.03 -7.06 -2.61
N GLN A 59 13.30 -6.68 -2.77
CA GLN A 59 14.09 -6.18 -1.65
C GLN A 59 13.72 -4.75 -1.25
N ARG A 60 12.98 -4.07 -2.10
CA ARG A 60 12.55 -2.69 -1.87
C ARG A 60 11.08 -2.59 -1.46
N ILE A 61 10.35 -3.70 -1.50
CA ILE A 61 8.94 -3.72 -1.12
C ILE A 61 8.82 -4.18 0.33
N ILE A 62 8.30 -3.29 1.16
CA ILE A 62 7.90 -3.61 2.53
C ILE A 62 6.44 -4.03 2.47
N HIS A 63 6.18 -5.32 2.67
CA HIS A 63 4.85 -5.90 2.52
C HIS A 63 4.16 -5.98 3.88
N ILE A 64 3.06 -5.25 4.01
CA ILE A 64 2.25 -5.23 5.23
C ILE A 64 0.94 -5.97 4.96
N ILE A 65 0.68 -7.00 5.74
CA ILE A 65 -0.58 -7.76 5.66
C ILE A 65 -1.47 -7.35 6.82
N VAL A 66 -2.67 -6.87 6.50
CA VAL A 66 -3.65 -6.49 7.51
C VAL A 66 -4.60 -7.66 7.74
N ASN A 67 -4.51 -8.24 8.92
CA ASN A 67 -5.35 -9.37 9.35
C ASN A 67 -5.96 -9.14 10.74
N ASP A 68 -5.88 -7.92 11.24
CA ASP A 68 -6.26 -7.57 12.60
C ASP A 68 -7.34 -6.49 12.64
N PHE A 69 -8.27 -6.53 11.68
CA PHE A 69 -9.36 -5.56 11.63
C PHE A 69 -10.21 -5.61 12.90
N PRO A 70 -10.60 -4.44 13.44
CA PRO A 70 -11.51 -4.42 14.56
C PRO A 70 -12.91 -4.82 14.11
N GLU A 71 -13.67 -5.40 15.02
CA GLU A 71 -15.08 -5.72 14.79
C GLU A 71 -15.91 -4.99 15.83
N PHE A 72 -16.85 -4.17 15.35
CA PHE A 72 -17.77 -3.46 16.22
C PHE A 72 -19.18 -3.98 16.00
N LYS A 73 -19.91 -4.15 17.11
CA LYS A 73 -21.31 -4.56 17.07
C LYS A 73 -22.20 -3.33 17.05
N ASN A 74 -23.42 -3.49 16.50
CA ASN A 74 -24.44 -2.45 16.49
C ASN A 74 -24.08 -1.21 15.70
N ILE A 75 -23.29 -1.38 14.62
CA ILE A 75 -23.03 -0.30 13.68
C ILE A 75 -23.46 -0.74 12.28
N THR A 76 -23.70 0.24 11.41
CA THR A 76 -24.17 -0.04 10.06
C THR A 76 -23.05 -0.69 9.23
N HIS A 77 -23.47 -1.40 8.17
CA HIS A 77 -22.53 -1.99 7.22
C HIS A 77 -21.62 -0.93 6.60
N ASN A 78 -22.19 0.21 6.19
CA ASN A 78 -21.42 1.30 5.60
C ASN A 78 -20.38 1.87 6.57
N LYS A 79 -20.76 2.00 7.84
CA LYS A 79 -19.84 2.47 8.87
C LYS A 79 -18.68 1.49 9.07
N MET A 80 -18.98 0.19 9.07
CA MET A 80 -17.94 -0.83 9.21
C MET A 80 -17.01 -0.85 8.00
N SER A 81 -17.54 -0.69 6.80
CA SER A 81 -16.72 -0.59 5.59
C SER A 81 -15.75 0.57 5.65
N TRP A 82 -16.24 1.73 6.12
CA TRP A 82 -15.40 2.91 6.29
C TRP A 82 -14.28 2.66 7.32
N ILE A 83 -14.61 1.98 8.42
CA ILE A 83 -13.61 1.64 9.45
C ILE A 83 -12.54 0.72 8.87
N ARG A 84 -12.91 -0.29 8.07
CA ARG A 84 -11.94 -1.20 7.47
C ARG A 84 -11.03 -0.48 6.48
N GLU A 85 -11.60 0.39 5.66
CA GLU A 85 -10.81 1.17 4.71
C GLU A 85 -9.76 2.02 5.42
N ASN A 86 -10.16 2.74 6.46
CA ASN A 86 -9.25 3.60 7.20
C ASN A 86 -8.23 2.79 8.01
N TRP A 87 -8.63 1.65 8.55
CA TRP A 87 -7.73 0.75 9.26
C TRP A 87 -6.61 0.26 8.34
N GLN A 88 -6.97 -0.14 7.13
CA GLN A 88 -5.99 -0.58 6.14
C GLN A 88 -5.05 0.57 5.74
N ARG A 89 -5.60 1.74 5.49
CA ARG A 89 -4.79 2.92 5.13
C ARG A 89 -3.81 3.27 6.24
N ASN A 90 -4.25 3.24 7.48
CA ASN A 90 -3.39 3.55 8.63
C ASN A 90 -2.31 2.50 8.84
N ALA A 91 -2.51 1.29 8.35
CA ALA A 91 -1.49 0.24 8.45
C ALA A 91 -0.23 0.57 7.65
N ILE A 92 -0.29 1.53 6.73
CA ILE A 92 0.88 2.05 6.03
C ILE A 92 1.99 2.44 7.01
N PHE A 93 1.61 3.04 8.13
CA PHE A 93 2.59 3.50 9.12
C PHE A 93 3.36 2.35 9.78
N ARG A 94 2.85 1.14 9.74
CA ARG A 94 3.56 -0.04 10.24
C ARG A 94 4.78 -0.36 9.40
N GLY A 95 4.79 0.06 8.14
CA GLY A 95 5.90 -0.20 7.23
C GLY A 95 6.98 0.87 7.25
N ILE A 96 6.70 2.03 7.84
CA ILE A 96 7.68 3.11 7.90
C ILE A 96 8.68 2.80 9.02
N PRO A 97 9.99 2.64 8.70
CA PRO A 97 10.97 2.29 9.72
C PRO A 97 11.09 3.35 10.80
N LYS A 98 11.38 2.93 12.03
CA LYS A 98 11.66 3.87 13.12
C LYS A 98 12.93 4.70 12.87
N THR A 99 13.77 4.23 11.95
CA THR A 99 14.99 4.94 11.55
C THR A 99 14.72 6.02 10.50
N ALA A 100 13.47 6.17 10.04
CA ALA A 100 13.11 7.22 9.10
C ALA A 100 13.43 8.59 9.70
N LYS A 101 13.98 9.47 8.86
CA LYS A 101 14.47 10.78 9.28
C LYS A 101 13.52 11.88 8.84
N ASP A 102 13.65 13.05 9.46
CA ASP A 102 12.80 14.19 9.12
C ASP A 102 12.97 14.65 7.68
N GLU A 103 14.14 14.44 7.07
CA GLU A 103 14.38 14.79 5.68
C GLU A 103 13.89 13.74 4.68
N ASP A 104 13.38 12.61 5.15
CA ASP A 104 12.84 11.57 4.27
C ASP A 104 11.48 12.01 3.72
N TYR A 105 11.20 11.61 2.49
CA TYR A 105 9.91 11.90 1.83
C TYR A 105 9.02 10.68 1.90
N ILE A 106 7.77 10.90 2.28
CA ILE A 106 6.76 9.85 2.35
C ILE A 106 5.62 10.23 1.41
N ILE A 107 5.42 9.41 0.39
CA ILE A 107 4.33 9.57 -0.57
C ILE A 107 3.21 8.61 -0.17
N ILE A 108 2.01 9.13 0.04
CA ILE A 108 0.83 8.32 0.35
C ILE A 108 -0.23 8.66 -0.69
N SER A 109 -0.61 7.67 -1.49
CA SER A 109 -1.64 7.85 -2.51
C SER A 109 -2.32 6.51 -2.80
N ASP A 110 -3.45 6.57 -3.51
CA ASP A 110 -4.08 5.35 -4.01
C ASP A 110 -3.23 4.74 -5.12
N LEU A 111 -3.39 3.44 -5.34
CA LEU A 111 -2.56 2.72 -6.31
C LEU A 111 -2.61 3.33 -7.71
N ASP A 112 -3.78 3.78 -8.13
CA ASP A 112 -4.00 4.38 -9.45
C ASP A 112 -3.59 5.85 -9.52
N GLU A 113 -3.24 6.45 -8.40
CA GLU A 113 -2.72 7.81 -8.33
C GLU A 113 -1.18 7.77 -8.36
N ILE A 114 -0.63 7.52 -9.54
CA ILE A 114 0.81 7.38 -9.67
C ILE A 114 1.43 8.77 -9.80
N PRO A 115 2.22 9.22 -8.81
CA PRO A 115 2.92 10.48 -8.95
C PRO A 115 3.96 10.38 -10.06
N PHE A 116 4.11 11.42 -10.84
CA PHE A 116 5.15 11.43 -11.84
C PHE A 116 6.05 12.65 -11.65
N ARG A 117 7.28 12.49 -12.09
CA ARG A 117 8.26 13.54 -11.96
C ARG A 117 7.96 14.64 -12.97
N GLN A 118 7.75 15.84 -12.47
CA GLN A 118 7.50 17.01 -13.30
C GLN A 118 8.81 17.71 -13.60
N LYS A 119 9.24 17.69 -14.83
CA LYS A 119 10.50 18.31 -15.22
C LYS A 119 10.52 19.81 -14.97
N GLN A 120 9.36 20.43 -15.03
CA GLN A 120 9.24 21.88 -14.84
C GLN A 120 9.57 22.31 -13.42
N LEU A 121 9.59 21.40 -12.49
CA LEU A 121 9.93 21.69 -11.10
C LEU A 121 11.43 21.62 -10.82
N GLU A 122 12.19 21.27 -11.81
CA GLU A 122 13.64 21.06 -11.67
C GLU A 122 14.47 22.32 -11.92
#